data_87125680a56f407682c6de1205a64876
#
_entry.id   87125680a56f407682c6de1205a64876
#
_cell.length_a   1.000
_cell.length_b   1.000
_cell.length_c   1.000
_cell.angle_alpha   90.00
_cell.angle_beta   90.00
_cell.angle_gamma   90.00
#
_symmetry.space_group_name_H-M   'P 1'
#
loop_
_entity.id
_entity.type
_entity.pdbx_description
1 polymer ?
#
loop_
_entity_poly.entity_id
_entity_poly.type
_entity_poly.pdbx_seq_one_letter_code
_entity_poly.pdbx_strand_id
1 'polypeptide(L)'
;MQNFRMLAIAAAAVFVSGAAFASPSVFSGQATLAKAASAPVDATVSGVAWHCEADKCVGSAERYSSLDNPVKECRKVAAAVGPLTAYTSRGRELSKGSLAACNANAAKGGASETAQK
;
A
#
# COMPACT_ATOMS: atom_id res chain seq x y z
N MET A 1 -40.10 -50.84 -24.81
CA MET A 1 -39.45 -50.62 -23.52
C MET A 1 -38.11 -49.96 -23.76
N GLN A 2 -38.07 -48.68 -23.54
CA GLN A 2 -36.90 -47.88 -23.79
C GLN A 2 -36.20 -47.62 -22.45
N ASN A 3 -35.08 -48.23 -22.26
CA ASN A 3 -34.23 -47.95 -21.13
C ASN A 3 -33.44 -46.70 -21.39
N PHE A 4 -33.90 -45.61 -20.90
CA PHE A 4 -33.11 -44.38 -20.86
C PHE A 4 -32.06 -44.49 -19.79
N ARG A 5 -30.86 -44.78 -20.20
CA ARG A 5 -29.69 -44.60 -19.34
C ARG A 5 -29.28 -43.18 -19.40
N MET A 6 -29.68 -42.41 -18.40
CA MET A 6 -29.12 -41.10 -18.20
C MET A 6 -27.68 -41.22 -17.74
N LEU A 7 -26.79 -40.91 -18.60
CA LEU A 7 -25.40 -40.66 -18.26
C LEU A 7 -25.32 -39.29 -17.63
N ALA A 8 -25.24 -39.28 -16.33
CA ALA A 8 -24.89 -38.07 -15.59
C ALA A 8 -23.39 -37.84 -15.81
N ILE A 9 -23.08 -36.90 -16.67
CA ILE A 9 -21.73 -36.41 -16.80
C ILE A 9 -21.51 -35.47 -15.63
N ALA A 10 -20.87 -35.95 -14.60
CA ALA A 10 -20.37 -35.09 -13.54
C ALA A 10 -19.20 -34.30 -14.10
N ALA A 11 -19.44 -33.06 -14.45
CA ALA A 11 -18.37 -32.14 -14.77
C ALA A 11 -17.67 -31.80 -13.43
N ALA A 12 -16.56 -32.46 -13.20
CA ALA A 12 -15.68 -32.07 -12.12
C ALA A 12 -15.03 -30.74 -12.50
N ALA A 13 -15.58 -29.67 -11.99
CA ALA A 13 -14.95 -28.38 -12.07
C ALA A 13 -13.69 -28.44 -11.19
N VAL A 14 -12.57 -28.66 -11.82
CA VAL A 14 -11.29 -28.52 -11.15
C VAL A 14 -11.04 -27.04 -10.96
N PHE A 15 -11.40 -26.54 -9.80
CA PHE A 15 -10.93 -25.23 -9.39
C PHE A 15 -9.43 -25.37 -9.11
N VAL A 16 -8.64 -25.08 -10.11
CA VAL A 16 -7.25 -24.79 -9.88
C VAL A 16 -7.21 -23.42 -9.22
N SER A 17 -7.35 -23.41 -7.90
CA SER A 17 -6.96 -22.25 -7.16
C SER A 17 -5.47 -22.10 -7.36
N GLY A 18 -5.10 -21.30 -8.35
CA GLY A 18 -3.74 -20.87 -8.51
C GLY A 18 -3.35 -20.17 -7.23
N ALA A 19 -2.55 -20.82 -6.39
CA ALA A 19 -1.88 -20.13 -5.33
C ALA A 19 -1.04 -19.06 -6.02
N ALA A 20 -1.49 -17.83 -5.94
CA ALA A 20 -0.67 -16.72 -6.36
C ALA A 20 0.52 -16.68 -5.41
N PHE A 21 1.62 -17.27 -5.83
CA PHE A 21 2.89 -17.04 -5.19
C PHE A 21 3.28 -15.60 -5.51
N ALA A 22 2.74 -14.67 -4.72
CA ALA A 22 3.30 -13.36 -4.70
C ALA A 22 4.75 -13.51 -4.27
N SER A 23 5.68 -13.20 -5.16
CA SER A 23 7.07 -13.07 -4.78
C SER A 23 7.13 -12.15 -3.58
N PRO A 24 7.74 -12.56 -2.45
CA PRO A 24 7.80 -11.69 -1.29
C PRO A 24 8.53 -10.41 -1.69
N SER A 25 7.80 -9.32 -1.79
CA SER A 25 8.44 -8.03 -1.90
C SER A 25 9.16 -7.77 -0.59
N VAL A 26 10.38 -7.26 -0.67
CA VAL A 26 11.20 -6.96 0.51
C VAL A 26 10.51 -5.91 1.36
N PHE A 27 9.78 -5.02 0.75
CA PHE A 27 8.98 -4.02 1.44
C PHE A 27 7.54 -4.03 0.94
N SER A 28 6.63 -3.97 1.89
CA SER A 28 5.21 -3.75 1.63
C SER A 28 4.68 -2.77 2.66
N GLY A 29 4.08 -1.70 2.22
CA GLY A 29 3.53 -0.67 3.07
C GLY A 29 2.17 -0.21 2.62
N GLN A 30 1.40 0.33 3.54
CA GLN A 30 0.10 0.92 3.28
C GLN A 30 -0.02 2.23 4.03
N ALA A 31 -0.68 3.19 3.43
CA ALA A 31 -0.92 4.47 4.05
C ALA A 31 -2.33 4.95 3.71
N THR A 32 -2.92 5.71 4.61
CA THR A 32 -4.20 6.37 4.37
C THR A 32 -3.99 7.87 4.47
N LEU A 33 -4.38 8.59 3.42
CA LEU A 33 -4.26 10.04 3.39
C LEU A 33 -5.31 10.69 4.27
N ALA A 34 -4.95 11.76 4.96
CA ALA A 34 -5.89 12.58 5.70
C ALA A 34 -6.87 13.28 4.76
N LYS A 35 -6.43 13.58 3.56
CA LYS A 35 -7.24 14.18 2.51
C LYS A 35 -7.12 13.36 1.24
N ALA A 36 -8.24 12.90 0.72
CA ALA A 36 -8.25 12.11 -0.50
C ALA A 36 -7.66 12.90 -1.66
N ALA A 37 -6.82 12.22 -2.46
CA ALA A 37 -6.27 12.80 -3.68
C ALA A 37 -7.37 12.92 -4.74
N SER A 38 -7.38 14.02 -5.47
CA SER A 38 -8.34 14.24 -6.56
C SER A 38 -8.02 13.41 -7.80
N ALA A 39 -6.80 12.93 -7.92
CA ALA A 39 -6.32 12.08 -9.02
C ALA A 39 -5.30 11.09 -8.47
N PRO A 40 -5.07 9.96 -9.15
CA PRO A 40 -4.04 9.01 -8.74
C PRO A 40 -2.68 9.68 -8.65
N VAL A 41 -1.93 9.32 -7.61
CA VAL A 41 -0.59 9.86 -7.36
C VAL A 41 0.40 8.71 -7.32
N ASP A 42 1.49 8.85 -8.06
CA ASP A 42 2.62 7.95 -8.01
C ASP A 42 3.83 8.69 -7.46
N ALA A 43 4.50 8.07 -6.51
CA ALA A 43 5.70 8.65 -5.91
C ALA A 43 6.71 7.55 -5.60
N THR A 44 7.98 7.85 -5.76
CA THR A 44 9.06 6.96 -5.33
C THR A 44 9.72 7.58 -4.11
N VAL A 45 9.69 6.85 -2.99
CA VAL A 45 10.23 7.32 -1.72
C VAL A 45 11.23 6.29 -1.20
N SER A 46 12.49 6.67 -1.13
CA SER A 46 13.57 5.79 -0.66
C SER A 46 13.61 4.43 -1.37
N GLY A 47 13.38 4.43 -2.69
CA GLY A 47 13.37 3.22 -3.50
C GLY A 47 12.06 2.43 -3.45
N VAL A 48 11.07 2.89 -2.73
CA VAL A 48 9.73 2.28 -2.65
C VAL A 48 8.80 3.00 -3.61
N ALA A 49 8.15 2.26 -4.48
CA ALA A 49 7.14 2.80 -5.37
C ALA A 49 5.80 2.88 -4.63
N TRP A 50 5.28 4.07 -4.45
CA TRP A 50 3.99 4.33 -3.83
C TRP A 50 2.97 4.75 -4.87
N HIS A 51 1.79 4.17 -4.77
CA HIS A 51 0.64 4.52 -5.60
C HIS A 51 -0.55 4.83 -4.71
N CYS A 52 -1.12 6.02 -4.89
CA CYS A 52 -2.27 6.47 -4.13
C CYS A 52 -3.48 6.64 -5.05
N GLU A 53 -4.61 6.08 -4.64
CA GLU A 53 -5.91 6.30 -5.26
C GLU A 53 -6.89 6.72 -4.17
N ALA A 54 -7.57 7.85 -4.37
CA ALA A 54 -8.40 8.48 -3.35
C ALA A 54 -7.58 8.68 -2.07
N ASP A 55 -7.95 8.08 -0.95
CA ASP A 55 -7.22 8.19 0.31
C ASP A 55 -6.29 7.01 0.61
N LYS A 56 -6.22 6.02 -0.27
CA LYS A 56 -5.43 4.80 -0.05
C LYS A 56 -4.14 4.81 -0.85
N CYS A 57 -3.05 4.52 -0.15
CA CYS A 57 -1.73 4.40 -0.75
C CYS A 57 -1.15 3.02 -0.48
N VAL A 58 -0.52 2.44 -1.47
CA VAL A 58 0.19 1.16 -1.35
C VAL A 58 1.61 1.37 -1.85
N GLY A 59 2.56 0.91 -1.07
CA GLY A 59 3.99 0.97 -1.41
C GLY A 59 4.57 -0.44 -1.51
N SER A 60 5.45 -0.63 -2.48
CA SER A 60 6.15 -1.90 -2.66
C SER A 60 7.55 -1.68 -3.20
N ALA A 61 8.46 -2.55 -2.82
CA ALA A 61 9.83 -2.57 -3.33
C ALA A 61 10.37 -3.99 -3.29
N GLU A 62 10.99 -4.42 -4.37
CA GLU A 62 11.63 -5.75 -4.42
C GLU A 62 12.94 -5.77 -3.63
N ARG A 63 13.63 -4.65 -3.59
CA ARG A 63 14.86 -4.48 -2.85
C ARG A 63 14.76 -3.24 -1.98
N TYR A 64 14.71 -3.47 -0.69
CA TYR A 64 14.62 -2.39 0.27
C TYR A 64 15.82 -2.46 1.21
N SER A 65 16.71 -1.52 1.08
CA SER A 65 17.96 -1.48 1.83
C SER A 65 18.02 -0.35 2.87
N SER A 66 16.93 0.38 3.03
CA SER A 66 16.88 1.47 4.00
C SER A 66 16.88 0.94 5.43
N LEU A 67 17.69 1.55 6.27
CA LEU A 67 17.74 1.29 7.71
C LEU A 67 16.83 2.21 8.51
N ASP A 68 15.99 2.97 7.83
CA ASP A 68 15.06 3.88 8.48
C ASP A 68 14.07 3.12 9.35
N ASN A 69 13.76 3.65 10.54
CA ASN A 69 12.68 3.13 11.34
C ASN A 69 11.31 3.51 10.70
N PRO A 70 10.22 2.87 11.12
CA PRO A 70 8.91 3.12 10.52
C PRO A 70 8.44 4.58 10.59
N VAL A 71 8.77 5.30 11.64
CA VAL A 71 8.41 6.71 11.78
C VAL A 71 9.14 7.56 10.73
N LYS A 72 10.42 7.29 10.52
CA LYS A 72 11.21 8.01 9.52
C LYS A 72 10.76 7.70 8.11
N GLU A 73 10.43 6.43 7.83
CA GLU A 73 9.82 6.03 6.56
C GLU A 73 8.52 6.81 6.32
N CYS A 74 7.66 6.81 7.33
CA CYS A 74 6.39 7.50 7.30
C CYS A 74 6.54 9.00 7.03
N ARG A 75 7.50 9.66 7.65
CA ARG A 75 7.79 11.08 7.41
C ARG A 75 8.12 11.36 5.95
N LYS A 76 8.93 10.50 5.35
CA LYS A 76 9.31 10.64 3.95
C LYS A 76 8.12 10.45 3.03
N VAL A 77 7.28 9.47 3.31
CA VAL A 77 6.06 9.22 2.55
C VAL A 77 5.09 10.39 2.71
N ALA A 78 4.85 10.84 3.94
CA ALA A 78 3.98 11.97 4.20
C ALA A 78 4.47 13.27 3.55
N ALA A 79 5.78 13.48 3.48
CA ALA A 79 6.35 14.61 2.77
C ALA A 79 6.08 14.56 1.26
N ALA A 80 5.99 13.36 0.70
CA ALA A 80 5.76 13.17 -0.72
C ALA A 80 4.27 13.19 -1.11
N VAL A 81 3.41 12.62 -0.29
CA VAL A 81 1.99 12.42 -0.64
C VAL A 81 1.01 13.23 0.21
N GLY A 82 1.46 13.79 1.32
CA GLY A 82 0.62 14.57 2.23
C GLY A 82 0.41 13.89 3.58
N PRO A 83 -0.26 14.57 4.53
CA PRO A 83 -0.50 14.03 5.87
C PRO A 83 -1.27 12.70 5.83
N LEU A 84 -0.92 11.81 6.74
CA LEU A 84 -1.47 10.47 6.83
C LEU A 84 -2.31 10.29 8.09
N THR A 85 -3.40 9.55 7.99
CA THR A 85 -4.20 9.13 9.16
C THR A 85 -3.87 7.71 9.59
N ALA A 86 -3.19 6.95 8.75
CA ALA A 86 -2.71 5.62 9.07
C ALA A 86 -1.47 5.30 8.25
N TYR A 87 -0.57 4.54 8.81
CA TYR A 87 0.61 4.04 8.14
C TYR A 87 0.97 2.67 8.67
N THR A 88 1.13 1.73 7.76
CA THR A 88 1.52 0.35 8.06
C THR A 88 2.77 0.02 7.25
N SER A 89 3.80 -0.43 7.92
CA SER A 89 5.05 -0.87 7.30
C SER A 89 5.32 -2.31 7.68
N ARG A 90 5.48 -3.15 6.68
CA ARG A 90 5.78 -4.58 6.88
C ARG A 90 4.79 -5.28 7.81
N GLY A 91 3.51 -4.93 7.71
CA GLY A 91 2.46 -5.48 8.54
C GLY A 91 2.32 -4.86 9.93
N ARG A 92 3.09 -3.84 10.24
CA ARG A 92 3.02 -3.13 11.53
C ARG A 92 2.43 -1.75 11.35
N GLU A 93 1.33 -1.51 12.02
CA GLU A 93 0.69 -0.20 12.04
C GLU A 93 1.36 0.71 13.06
N LEU A 94 1.54 1.97 12.70
CA LEU A 94 2.07 2.96 13.61
C LEU A 94 1.03 3.34 14.67
N SER A 95 1.50 3.54 15.89
CA SER A 95 0.68 4.09 16.97
C SER A 95 0.28 5.54 16.65
N LYS A 96 -0.73 6.04 17.35
CA LYS A 96 -1.17 7.44 17.18
C LYS A 96 -0.05 8.44 17.46
N GLY A 97 0.76 8.18 18.49
CA GLY A 97 1.91 9.04 18.81
C GLY A 97 2.97 9.04 17.71
N SER A 98 3.30 7.87 17.19
CA SER A 98 4.24 7.75 16.08
C SER A 98 3.70 8.38 14.80
N LEU A 99 2.41 8.23 14.57
CA LEU A 99 1.76 8.85 13.41
C LEU A 99 1.77 10.39 13.51
N ALA A 100 1.55 10.93 14.69
CA ALA A 100 1.66 12.37 14.92
C ALA A 100 3.09 12.87 14.63
N ALA A 101 4.10 12.14 15.06
CA ALA A 101 5.49 12.44 14.76
C ALA A 101 5.78 12.34 13.25
N CYS A 102 5.19 11.36 12.59
CA CYS A 102 5.26 11.22 11.14
C CYS A 102 4.72 12.47 10.44
N ASN A 103 3.57 12.95 10.86
CA ASN A 103 2.86 14.05 10.22
C ASN A 103 3.39 15.44 10.58
N ALA A 104 4.27 15.55 11.56
CA ALA A 104 4.77 16.85 12.01
C ALA A 104 5.39 17.66 10.86
N ASN A 105 6.15 17.00 10.00
CA ASN A 105 6.74 17.64 8.82
C ASN A 105 5.81 17.64 7.61
N ALA A 106 4.86 16.70 7.55
CA ALA A 106 3.92 16.62 6.45
C ALA A 106 2.95 17.80 6.42
N ALA A 107 2.51 18.26 7.60
CA ALA A 107 1.66 19.44 7.71
C ALA A 107 2.33 20.67 7.10
N LYS A 108 3.64 20.80 7.26
CA LYS A 108 4.44 21.84 6.62
C LYS A 108 4.68 21.53 5.16
N GLY A 109 4.97 20.27 4.84
CA GLY A 109 5.23 19.81 3.48
C GLY A 109 4.04 19.99 2.56
N GLY A 110 2.85 19.63 3.00
CA GLY A 110 1.61 19.81 2.24
C GLY A 110 1.30 21.27 1.96
N ALA A 111 1.59 22.14 2.93
CA ALA A 111 1.43 23.58 2.77
C ALA A 111 2.58 24.21 1.98
N SER A 112 3.74 23.58 1.99
CA SER A 112 4.97 24.13 1.44
C SER A 112 5.45 23.43 0.20
N GLU A 113 4.61 22.67 -0.44
CA GLU A 113 4.97 22.06 -1.72
C GLU A 113 5.43 23.11 -2.72
N THR A 114 4.89 24.30 -2.58
CA THR A 114 5.33 25.47 -3.34
C THR A 114 6.50 26.20 -2.70
N ALA A 115 6.77 26.00 -1.42
CA ALA A 115 7.82 26.67 -0.68
C ALA A 115 9.09 25.84 -0.54
N GLN A 116 9.08 24.64 -0.99
CA GLN A 116 10.25 23.78 -1.09
C GLN A 116 11.15 24.27 -2.21
N LYS A 117 12.04 25.06 -1.87
CA LYS A 117 12.98 25.60 -2.85
C LYS A 117 14.38 25.45 -2.37
#